data_3835edaea5198c0490524e1108531fff
#
_entry.id   3835edaea5198c0490524e1108531fff
#
_cell.length_a   1.000
_cell.length_b   1.000
_cell.length_c   1.000
_cell.angle_alpha   90.00
_cell.angle_beta   90.00
_cell.angle_gamma   90.00
#
_symmetry.space_group_name_H-M   'P 1'
#
loop_
_entity.id
_entity.type
_entity.pdbx_description
1 polymer ?
#
loop_
_entity_poly.entity_id
_entity_poly.type
_entity_poly.pdbx_seq_one_letter_code
_entity_poly.pdbx_strand_id
1 'polypeptide(L)'
;MHIFLKTSLAFCILFLINGCKSSTTVSYELDQTGKEFQDYPTNIILLIGDGMGLTQISAAMYSNNNRLALAKFPVIGFHKSHAANELITDSAAGGTAIACGIKTNNGNIGTDENGHSTESILEELDSMDYSTGMIVTSTIVHATPATFAAHRARREMYEEIALDYLNANVDLLIGGGRQYFQNREMDDRDLINEFENKGYVVMDQLYTTMNKINWPLDKNLLYFTADKQPLTVSGGRDYLSFAVRQGVQYLEQKSNKGFFLLVEGSQIDWMNHANDGRGVIMETLDFDRAIWEAIQYANRKGNTLVLVTADHESGGMSIEADSRMNKLKYGFTTNGHTAAMIPVFAYGPGSNLFRGIYENTSIYHKMRAALGLKEKINLPSPNPSSE
;
A
#
# COMPACT_ATOMS: atom_id res chain seq x y z
N MET A 1 -3.67 -51.02 -71.89
CA MET A 1 -3.32 -49.63 -71.58
C MET A 1 -3.99 -49.28 -70.28
N HIS A 2 -3.28 -49.55 -69.18
CA HIS A 2 -3.84 -49.41 -67.81
C HIS A 2 -3.41 -48.07 -67.21
N ILE A 3 -4.39 -47.25 -66.83
CA ILE A 3 -4.19 -45.96 -66.13
C ILE A 3 -4.31 -46.25 -64.64
N PHE A 4 -3.22 -46.11 -63.93
CA PHE A 4 -3.19 -46.16 -62.44
C PHE A 4 -3.57 -44.81 -61.86
N LEU A 5 -4.71 -44.77 -61.10
CA LEU A 5 -5.13 -43.64 -60.31
C LEU A 5 -4.49 -43.75 -58.95
N LYS A 6 -3.59 -42.82 -58.61
CA LYS A 6 -3.01 -42.69 -57.26
C LYS A 6 -3.92 -41.74 -56.40
N THR A 7 -4.62 -42.32 -55.49
CA THR A 7 -5.33 -41.55 -54.43
C THR A 7 -4.32 -41.24 -53.31
N SER A 8 -4.07 -39.94 -53.13
CA SER A 8 -3.26 -39.42 -52.02
C SER A 8 -4.15 -39.16 -50.81
N LEU A 9 -3.99 -39.96 -49.76
CA LEU A 9 -4.70 -39.80 -48.48
C LEU A 9 -3.95 -38.77 -47.62
N ALA A 10 -4.47 -37.52 -47.50
CA ALA A 10 -3.93 -36.52 -46.63
C ALA A 10 -4.39 -36.78 -45.21
N PHE A 11 -3.46 -37.16 -44.34
CA PHE A 11 -3.69 -37.33 -42.89
C PHE A 11 -3.58 -35.94 -42.25
N CYS A 12 -4.73 -35.29 -41.91
CA CYS A 12 -4.77 -34.13 -41.08
C CYS A 12 -4.56 -34.57 -39.62
N ILE A 13 -3.34 -34.37 -39.08
CA ILE A 13 -3.08 -34.51 -37.65
C ILE A 13 -3.53 -33.21 -36.98
N LEU A 14 -4.69 -33.26 -36.32
CA LEU A 14 -5.17 -32.21 -35.43
C LEU A 14 -4.34 -32.24 -34.12
N PHE A 15 -3.36 -31.38 -33.98
CA PHE A 15 -2.73 -31.11 -32.69
C PHE A 15 -3.72 -30.36 -31.79
N LEU A 16 -4.43 -31.08 -30.91
CA LEU A 16 -5.09 -30.49 -29.76
C LEU A 16 -4.01 -30.03 -28.78
N ILE A 17 -3.66 -28.76 -28.85
CA ILE A 17 -2.86 -28.10 -27.79
C ILE A 17 -3.78 -27.93 -26.61
N ASN A 18 -3.83 -28.91 -25.72
CA ASN A 18 -4.33 -28.77 -24.36
C ASN A 18 -3.35 -27.86 -23.62
N GLY A 19 -3.58 -26.56 -23.72
CA GLY A 19 -2.95 -25.58 -22.86
C GLY A 19 -3.51 -25.70 -21.46
N CYS A 20 -3.01 -26.66 -20.68
CA CYS A 20 -3.17 -26.67 -19.24
C CYS A 20 -2.50 -25.41 -18.71
N LYS A 21 -3.25 -24.31 -18.51
CA LYS A 21 -2.82 -23.23 -17.62
C LYS A 21 -2.73 -23.86 -16.22
N SER A 22 -1.55 -24.30 -15.86
CA SER A 22 -1.21 -24.61 -14.48
C SER A 22 -1.46 -23.31 -13.68
N SER A 23 -2.57 -23.25 -12.98
CA SER A 23 -2.76 -22.26 -11.93
C SER A 23 -1.74 -22.62 -10.86
N THR A 24 -0.60 -21.94 -10.84
CA THR A 24 0.35 -22.01 -9.73
C THR A 24 -0.38 -21.53 -8.49
N THR A 25 -0.86 -22.47 -7.71
CA THR A 25 -1.47 -22.18 -6.41
C THR A 25 -0.34 -21.69 -5.51
N VAL A 26 -0.38 -20.42 -5.12
CA VAL A 26 0.59 -19.86 -4.17
C VAL A 26 0.43 -20.59 -2.84
N SER A 27 1.50 -21.20 -2.34
CA SER A 27 1.52 -21.81 -1.00
C SER A 27 1.97 -20.75 0.00
N TYR A 28 1.11 -20.43 0.96
CA TYR A 28 1.41 -19.53 2.08
C TYR A 28 1.95 -20.32 3.28
N GLU A 29 3.08 -20.96 3.11
CA GLU A 29 3.76 -21.69 4.20
C GLU A 29 4.97 -20.88 4.66
N LEU A 30 4.95 -20.45 5.94
CA LEU A 30 6.10 -19.78 6.55
C LEU A 30 7.24 -20.77 6.76
N ASP A 31 8.44 -20.32 6.48
CA ASP A 31 9.65 -21.09 6.76
C ASP A 31 9.75 -21.34 8.28
N GLN A 32 9.82 -22.61 8.67
CA GLN A 32 9.99 -23.00 10.07
C GLN A 32 11.39 -22.71 10.63
N THR A 33 12.34 -22.33 9.77
CA THR A 33 13.66 -21.87 10.17
C THR A 33 13.71 -20.37 10.50
N GLY A 34 12.54 -19.70 10.55
CA GLY A 34 12.43 -18.30 10.95
C GLY A 34 13.07 -18.01 12.30
N LYS A 35 13.62 -16.80 12.45
CA LYS A 35 14.20 -16.38 13.73
C LYS A 35 13.09 -16.15 14.76
N GLU A 36 13.42 -16.38 16.02
CA GLU A 36 12.59 -15.89 17.12
C GLU A 36 12.45 -14.38 17.03
N PHE A 37 11.26 -13.89 17.38
CA PHE A 37 11.02 -12.44 17.39
C PHE A 37 11.77 -11.78 18.52
N GLN A 38 12.36 -10.63 18.22
CA GLN A 38 12.95 -9.75 19.22
C GLN A 38 11.84 -9.16 20.11
N ASP A 39 12.20 -8.59 21.26
CA ASP A 39 11.25 -7.91 22.14
C ASP A 39 10.63 -6.68 21.47
N TYR A 40 11.43 -5.95 20.69
CA TYR A 40 11.05 -4.74 19.96
C TYR A 40 11.43 -4.84 18.48
N PRO A 41 10.60 -4.33 17.56
CA PRO A 41 10.99 -4.22 16.16
C PRO A 41 12.03 -3.12 15.96
N THR A 42 12.88 -3.30 14.98
CA THR A 42 13.68 -2.21 14.40
C THR A 42 13.08 -1.71 13.08
N ASN A 43 12.19 -2.49 12.47
CA ASN A 43 11.56 -2.15 11.20
C ASN A 43 10.04 -2.21 11.33
N ILE A 44 9.37 -1.31 10.61
CA ILE A 44 7.91 -1.37 10.43
C ILE A 44 7.59 -1.43 8.92
N ILE A 45 6.73 -2.38 8.55
CA ILE A 45 6.08 -2.41 7.25
C ILE A 45 4.59 -2.21 7.49
N LEU A 46 4.06 -1.06 7.08
CA LEU A 46 2.65 -0.73 7.15
C LEU A 46 2.03 -0.92 5.76
N LEU A 47 1.06 -1.82 5.66
CA LEU A 47 0.35 -2.08 4.41
C LEU A 47 -1.09 -1.58 4.55
N ILE A 48 -1.50 -0.66 3.68
CA ILE A 48 -2.85 -0.09 3.64
C ILE A 48 -3.54 -0.55 2.35
N GLY A 49 -4.61 -1.32 2.49
CA GLY A 49 -5.52 -1.62 1.38
C GLY A 49 -6.62 -0.56 1.37
N ASP A 50 -6.50 0.44 0.48
CA ASP A 50 -7.47 1.54 0.40
C ASP A 50 -8.88 1.00 0.16
N GLY A 51 -9.85 1.39 1.00
CA GLY A 51 -11.23 0.93 0.93
C GLY A 51 -11.47 -0.55 1.31
N MET A 52 -10.46 -1.24 1.86
CA MET A 52 -10.48 -2.68 2.14
C MET A 52 -11.11 -3.00 3.49
N GLY A 53 -12.42 -3.18 3.53
CA GLY A 53 -13.12 -3.70 4.70
C GLY A 53 -13.08 -5.23 4.80
N LEU A 54 -13.76 -5.75 5.82
CA LEU A 54 -13.77 -7.19 6.12
C LEU A 54 -14.41 -8.03 5.01
N THR A 55 -15.41 -7.50 4.30
CA THR A 55 -16.09 -8.24 3.24
C THR A 55 -15.22 -8.35 1.98
N GLN A 56 -14.45 -7.32 1.64
CA GLN A 56 -13.47 -7.34 0.54
C GLN A 56 -12.41 -8.42 0.78
N ILE A 57 -11.89 -8.51 2.01
CA ILE A 57 -10.96 -9.58 2.44
C ILE A 57 -11.62 -10.95 2.32
N SER A 58 -12.86 -11.10 2.80
CA SER A 58 -13.60 -12.36 2.73
C SER A 58 -13.85 -12.79 1.29
N ALA A 59 -14.22 -11.83 0.40
CA ALA A 59 -14.45 -12.11 -1.01
C ALA A 59 -13.17 -12.59 -1.70
N ALA A 60 -12.04 -11.95 -1.45
CA ALA A 60 -10.74 -12.40 -1.96
C ALA A 60 -10.38 -13.80 -1.44
N MET A 61 -10.54 -14.03 -0.14
CA MET A 61 -10.25 -15.34 0.49
C MET A 61 -11.08 -16.46 -0.12
N TYR A 62 -12.40 -16.30 -0.21
CA TYR A 62 -13.29 -17.32 -0.74
C TYR A 62 -13.18 -17.51 -2.27
N SER A 63 -12.66 -16.50 -2.97
CA SER A 63 -12.32 -16.61 -4.39
C SER A 63 -10.95 -17.25 -4.65
N ASN A 64 -10.17 -17.49 -3.60
CA ASN A 64 -8.83 -18.09 -3.66
C ASN A 64 -8.74 -19.39 -2.82
N ASN A 65 -9.72 -20.27 -2.93
CA ASN A 65 -9.77 -21.54 -2.20
C ASN A 65 -9.60 -21.40 -0.68
N ASN A 66 -10.16 -20.35 -0.08
CA ASN A 66 -10.05 -20.02 1.35
C ASN A 66 -8.60 -19.80 1.81
N ARG A 67 -7.78 -19.13 0.98
CA ARG A 67 -6.35 -18.90 1.25
C ARG A 67 -5.97 -17.47 1.04
N LEU A 68 -5.46 -16.84 2.08
CA LEU A 68 -4.76 -15.54 2.04
C LEU A 68 -3.55 -15.55 2.97
N ALA A 69 -2.55 -14.72 2.67
CA ALA A 69 -1.45 -14.42 3.57
C ALA A 69 -1.95 -13.81 4.88
N LEU A 70 -3.00 -12.98 4.83
CA LEU A 70 -3.66 -12.41 6.00
C LEU A 70 -4.08 -13.46 7.04
N ALA A 71 -4.40 -14.69 6.63
CA ALA A 71 -4.74 -15.78 7.56
C ALA A 71 -3.56 -16.24 8.44
N LYS A 72 -2.34 -15.76 8.19
CA LYS A 72 -1.13 -16.05 8.99
C LYS A 72 -0.91 -15.08 10.14
N PHE A 73 -1.65 -14.00 10.21
CA PHE A 73 -1.52 -13.01 11.28
C PHE A 73 -2.11 -13.52 12.59
N PRO A 74 -1.31 -13.56 13.68
CA PRO A 74 -1.77 -14.08 14.97
C PRO A 74 -2.55 -13.04 15.79
N VAL A 75 -2.47 -11.77 15.43
CA VAL A 75 -3.06 -10.66 16.15
C VAL A 75 -4.00 -9.88 15.24
N ILE A 76 -5.22 -9.67 15.71
CA ILE A 76 -6.24 -8.88 15.03
C ILE A 76 -6.85 -7.89 16.02
N GLY A 77 -7.04 -6.66 15.57
CA GLY A 77 -7.84 -5.60 16.22
C GLY A 77 -8.72 -4.92 15.20
N PHE A 78 -9.40 -3.86 15.64
CA PHE A 78 -10.25 -3.04 14.77
C PHE A 78 -10.06 -1.57 15.11
N HIS A 79 -10.14 -0.70 14.11
CA HIS A 79 -10.21 0.72 14.34
C HIS A 79 -11.50 1.35 13.82
N LYS A 80 -11.86 2.50 14.43
CA LYS A 80 -12.93 3.39 13.99
C LYS A 80 -12.31 4.43 13.07
N SER A 81 -12.85 4.56 11.85
CA SER A 81 -12.20 5.32 10.76
C SER A 81 -12.66 6.76 10.61
N HIS A 82 -13.71 7.23 11.36
CA HIS A 82 -14.32 8.53 11.15
C HIS A 82 -13.32 9.70 11.12
N ALA A 83 -13.61 10.72 10.30
CA ALA A 83 -12.89 11.98 10.24
C ALA A 83 -13.26 12.91 11.43
N ALA A 84 -12.63 14.09 11.54
CA ALA A 84 -13.01 15.09 12.55
C ALA A 84 -14.37 15.71 12.26
N ASN A 85 -14.63 16.05 11.00
CA ASN A 85 -15.86 16.74 10.58
C ASN A 85 -16.99 15.81 10.15
N GLU A 86 -16.72 14.52 9.85
CA GLU A 86 -17.71 13.60 9.29
C GLU A 86 -17.54 12.18 9.83
N LEU A 87 -18.68 11.46 9.93
CA LEU A 87 -18.68 10.03 10.31
C LEU A 87 -18.00 9.15 9.26
N ILE A 88 -18.15 9.50 7.99
CA ILE A 88 -17.55 8.79 6.87
C ILE A 88 -16.29 9.54 6.45
N THR A 89 -15.14 8.92 6.63
CA THR A 89 -13.84 9.49 6.25
C THR A 89 -13.56 9.34 4.77
N ASP A 90 -12.69 10.22 4.24
CA ASP A 90 -11.97 9.97 2.98
C ASP A 90 -10.55 9.48 3.27
N SER A 91 -9.81 9.08 2.22
CA SER A 91 -8.43 8.56 2.36
C SER A 91 -7.45 9.62 2.89
N ALA A 92 -7.73 10.91 2.68
CA ALA A 92 -6.88 12.00 3.19
C ALA A 92 -6.96 12.07 4.72
N ALA A 93 -8.16 12.16 5.30
CA ALA A 93 -8.36 12.19 6.74
C ALA A 93 -8.03 10.85 7.41
N GLY A 94 -8.41 9.72 6.77
CA GLY A 94 -8.10 8.38 7.25
C GLY A 94 -6.59 8.11 7.28
N GLY A 95 -5.89 8.44 6.19
CA GLY A 95 -4.44 8.34 6.08
C GLY A 95 -3.71 9.26 7.07
N THR A 96 -4.14 10.53 7.21
CA THR A 96 -3.58 11.47 8.19
C THR A 96 -3.73 10.94 9.62
N ALA A 97 -4.86 10.33 9.96
CA ALA A 97 -5.05 9.75 11.29
C ALA A 97 -4.05 8.61 11.56
N ILE A 98 -3.77 7.77 10.57
CA ILE A 98 -2.80 6.66 10.68
C ILE A 98 -1.36 7.19 10.67
N ALA A 99 -1.06 8.20 9.83
CA ALA A 99 0.29 8.74 9.67
C ALA A 99 0.73 9.67 10.79
N CYS A 100 -0.19 10.52 11.30
CA CYS A 100 0.14 11.62 12.22
C CYS A 100 -0.48 11.45 13.62
N GLY A 101 -1.38 10.49 13.81
CA GLY A 101 -2.00 10.22 15.11
C GLY A 101 -3.05 11.26 15.56
N ILE A 102 -3.58 12.04 14.64
CA ILE A 102 -4.61 13.06 14.88
C ILE A 102 -5.83 12.85 13.98
N LYS A 103 -6.99 13.32 14.42
CA LYS A 103 -8.15 13.48 13.53
C LYS A 103 -8.03 14.79 12.76
N THR A 104 -8.45 14.77 11.51
CA THR A 104 -8.55 15.96 10.66
C THR A 104 -9.81 15.92 9.81
N ASN A 105 -10.07 17.00 9.08
CA ASN A 105 -11.21 17.11 8.17
C ASN A 105 -10.96 16.33 6.87
N ASN A 106 -12.01 15.81 6.27
CA ASN A 106 -11.93 15.18 4.95
C ASN A 106 -11.24 16.12 3.95
N GLY A 107 -10.36 15.56 3.13
CA GLY A 107 -9.55 16.28 2.15
C GLY A 107 -8.19 16.77 2.66
N ASN A 108 -7.99 16.92 3.96
CA ASN A 108 -6.75 17.42 4.55
C ASN A 108 -5.63 16.36 4.50
N ILE A 109 -4.44 16.77 4.07
CA ILE A 109 -3.24 15.94 3.98
C ILE A 109 -2.23 16.37 5.05
N GLY A 110 -1.89 15.49 6.01
CA GLY A 110 -0.85 15.73 7.01
C GLY A 110 -1.02 17.00 7.84
N THR A 111 -2.25 17.51 7.97
CA THR A 111 -2.57 18.72 8.74
C THR A 111 -3.66 18.44 9.75
N ASP A 112 -3.69 19.24 10.84
CA ASP A 112 -4.78 19.22 11.78
C ASP A 112 -6.08 19.86 11.19
N GLU A 113 -7.15 19.91 11.97
CA GLU A 113 -8.44 20.51 11.55
C GLU A 113 -8.37 22.02 11.28
N ASN A 114 -7.32 22.69 11.74
CA ASN A 114 -7.05 24.11 11.54
C ASN A 114 -6.06 24.37 10.39
N GLY A 115 -5.56 23.31 9.73
CA GLY A 115 -4.61 23.40 8.61
C GLY A 115 -3.14 23.51 9.04
N HIS A 116 -2.80 23.32 10.33
CA HIS A 116 -1.40 23.28 10.75
C HIS A 116 -0.76 21.94 10.40
N SER A 117 0.43 21.98 9.84
CA SER A 117 1.21 20.77 9.52
C SER A 117 1.48 19.93 10.77
N THR A 118 1.33 18.63 10.64
CA THR A 118 1.56 17.67 11.72
C THR A 118 2.52 16.60 11.26
N GLU A 119 3.66 16.47 11.95
CA GLU A 119 4.69 15.51 11.60
C GLU A 119 4.17 14.07 11.57
N SER A 120 4.41 13.37 10.49
CA SER A 120 4.04 11.96 10.31
C SER A 120 5.04 11.01 10.96
N ILE A 121 4.66 9.74 11.10
CA ILE A 121 5.58 8.68 11.56
C ILE A 121 6.75 8.49 10.60
N LEU A 122 6.57 8.67 9.29
CA LEU A 122 7.65 8.57 8.30
C LEU A 122 8.66 9.69 8.50
N GLU A 123 8.20 10.94 8.62
CA GLU A 123 9.08 12.10 8.84
C GLU A 123 9.81 12.03 10.18
N GLU A 124 9.11 11.61 11.25
CA GLU A 124 9.72 11.39 12.56
C GLU A 124 10.85 10.36 12.48
N LEU A 125 10.63 9.24 11.79
CA LEU A 125 11.64 8.18 11.67
C LEU A 125 12.80 8.58 10.75
N ASP A 126 12.53 9.33 9.65
CA ASP A 126 13.58 9.90 8.81
C ASP A 126 14.50 10.81 9.65
N SER A 127 13.92 11.70 10.48
CA SER A 127 14.68 12.58 11.38
C SER A 127 15.55 11.83 12.41
N MET A 128 15.25 10.55 12.63
CA MET A 128 15.98 9.64 13.54
C MET A 128 16.96 8.72 12.81
N ASP A 129 17.27 8.97 11.54
CA ASP A 129 18.15 8.18 10.68
C ASP A 129 17.62 6.77 10.32
N TYR A 130 16.31 6.53 10.40
CA TYR A 130 15.70 5.35 9.77
C TYR A 130 15.64 5.57 8.25
N SER A 131 15.80 4.52 7.48
CA SER A 131 15.47 4.61 6.06
C SER A 131 13.95 4.51 5.86
N THR A 132 13.46 5.26 4.87
CA THR A 132 12.01 5.40 4.65
C THR A 132 11.62 5.10 3.22
N GLY A 133 10.41 4.54 3.03
CA GLY A 133 9.96 4.21 1.69
C GLY A 133 8.45 4.14 1.55
N MET A 134 7.98 4.36 0.32
CA MET A 134 6.59 4.20 -0.07
C MET A 134 6.48 3.46 -1.40
N ILE A 135 5.61 2.46 -1.47
CA ILE A 135 5.31 1.66 -2.66
C ILE A 135 3.79 1.61 -2.81
N VAL A 136 3.26 2.19 -3.88
CA VAL A 136 1.82 2.36 -4.04
C VAL A 136 1.34 1.91 -5.42
N THR A 137 0.06 1.57 -5.53
CA THR A 137 -0.58 1.20 -6.81
C THR A 137 -1.42 2.33 -7.39
N SER A 138 -1.29 3.55 -6.84
CA SER A 138 -1.79 4.82 -7.35
C SER A 138 -0.66 5.73 -7.84
N THR A 139 -0.94 7.01 -8.08
CA THR A 139 0.13 8.03 -8.12
C THR A 139 0.73 8.17 -6.72
N ILE A 140 2.05 8.42 -6.65
CA ILE A 140 2.71 8.65 -5.35
C ILE A 140 2.21 9.92 -4.65
N VAL A 141 1.60 10.84 -5.37
CA VAL A 141 0.97 12.06 -4.83
C VAL A 141 -0.51 11.86 -4.47
N HIS A 142 -1.06 10.63 -4.54
CA HIS A 142 -2.43 10.34 -4.09
C HIS A 142 -2.56 10.54 -2.58
N ALA A 143 -3.80 10.67 -2.11
CA ALA A 143 -4.07 11.06 -0.72
C ALA A 143 -3.33 10.21 0.31
N THR A 144 -3.45 8.89 0.25
CA THR A 144 -2.87 7.98 1.26
C THR A 144 -1.35 8.13 1.41
N PRO A 145 -0.52 7.97 0.36
CA PRO A 145 0.93 8.18 0.52
C PRO A 145 1.27 9.64 0.85
N ALA A 146 0.51 10.61 0.34
CA ALA A 146 0.76 12.03 0.63
C ALA A 146 0.69 12.35 2.13
N THR A 147 -0.19 11.69 2.89
CA THR A 147 -0.32 11.94 4.34
C THR A 147 0.94 11.58 5.15
N PHE A 148 1.86 10.83 4.57
CA PHE A 148 3.11 10.43 5.23
C PHE A 148 4.30 11.37 4.94
N ALA A 149 4.19 12.28 3.95
CA ALA A 149 5.32 13.10 3.52
C ALA A 149 4.94 14.49 2.98
N ALA A 150 3.67 14.90 3.13
CA ALA A 150 3.17 16.19 2.64
C ALA A 150 2.15 16.79 3.60
N HIS A 151 2.00 18.14 3.52
CA HIS A 151 1.10 18.91 4.39
C HIS A 151 0.31 19.91 3.55
N ARG A 152 -0.91 19.52 3.14
CA ARG A 152 -1.75 20.32 2.25
C ARG A 152 -3.20 20.37 2.74
N ALA A 153 -3.84 21.51 2.51
CA ALA A 153 -5.24 21.73 2.89
C ALA A 153 -6.22 20.89 2.04
N ARG A 154 -5.79 20.37 0.89
CA ARG A 154 -6.64 19.57 0.00
C ARG A 154 -5.84 18.50 -0.74
N ARG A 155 -6.39 17.31 -0.82
CA ARG A 155 -5.82 16.14 -1.49
C ARG A 155 -5.64 16.29 -3.01
N GLU A 156 -6.35 17.22 -3.63
CA GLU A 156 -6.26 17.49 -5.08
C GLU A 156 -5.06 18.35 -5.45
N MET A 157 -4.31 18.87 -4.48
CA MET A 157 -3.11 19.69 -4.68
C MET A 157 -1.90 18.82 -5.07
N TYR A 158 -2.06 18.04 -6.14
CA TYR A 158 -1.07 17.00 -6.52
C TYR A 158 0.33 17.58 -6.82
N GLU A 159 0.39 18.74 -7.47
CA GLU A 159 1.68 19.34 -7.82
C GLU A 159 2.37 19.96 -6.61
N GLU A 160 1.61 20.52 -5.67
CA GLU A 160 2.13 21.00 -4.40
C GLU A 160 2.58 19.84 -3.50
N ILE A 161 1.85 18.72 -3.51
CA ILE A 161 2.25 17.48 -2.83
C ILE A 161 3.57 16.96 -3.42
N ALA A 162 3.75 17.00 -4.75
CA ALA A 162 5.02 16.64 -5.39
C ALA A 162 6.19 17.54 -4.94
N LEU A 163 5.94 18.82 -4.65
CA LEU A 163 6.95 19.71 -4.07
C LEU A 163 7.30 19.31 -2.63
N ASP A 164 6.34 18.88 -1.83
CA ASP A 164 6.60 18.44 -0.45
C ASP A 164 7.51 17.21 -0.44
N TYR A 165 7.30 16.25 -1.34
CA TYR A 165 8.16 15.08 -1.48
C TYR A 165 9.63 15.43 -1.77
N LEU A 166 9.90 16.52 -2.48
CA LEU A 166 11.26 16.99 -2.70
C LEU A 166 11.95 17.38 -1.38
N ASN A 167 11.17 17.76 -0.36
CA ASN A 167 11.68 18.17 0.94
C ASN A 167 11.67 17.06 1.99
N ALA A 168 10.85 16.03 1.80
CA ALA A 168 10.63 14.95 2.75
C ALA A 168 11.75 13.90 2.82
N ASN A 169 12.72 13.94 1.92
CA ASN A 169 13.92 13.07 1.89
C ASN A 169 13.64 11.56 1.97
N VAL A 170 12.58 11.07 1.35
CA VAL A 170 12.19 9.65 1.36
C VAL A 170 13.15 8.82 0.51
N ASP A 171 13.77 7.77 1.05
CA ASP A 171 14.78 6.98 0.34
C ASP A 171 14.23 6.19 -0.86
N LEU A 172 12.97 5.75 -0.79
CA LEU A 172 12.33 4.91 -1.80
C LEU A 172 10.92 5.39 -2.11
N LEU A 173 10.69 5.80 -3.34
CA LEU A 173 9.37 6.17 -3.86
C LEU A 173 9.05 5.35 -5.11
N ILE A 174 7.99 4.55 -5.05
CA ILE A 174 7.50 3.74 -6.18
C ILE A 174 6.00 3.94 -6.37
N GLY A 175 5.61 4.45 -7.53
CA GLY A 175 4.20 4.66 -7.90
C GLY A 175 4.05 5.41 -9.21
N GLY A 176 2.82 5.71 -9.61
CA GLY A 176 2.55 6.55 -10.79
C GLY A 176 2.72 8.05 -10.52
N GLY A 177 2.32 8.88 -11.47
CA GLY A 177 2.20 10.33 -11.28
C GLY A 177 3.36 11.17 -11.81
N ARG A 178 4.20 10.63 -12.71
CA ARG A 178 5.34 11.34 -13.30
C ARG A 178 4.97 12.73 -13.82
N GLN A 179 3.77 12.91 -14.38
CA GLN A 179 3.31 14.19 -14.92
C GLN A 179 3.33 15.33 -13.88
N TYR A 180 3.09 15.04 -12.59
CA TYR A 180 3.08 16.07 -11.53
C TYR A 180 4.49 16.53 -11.13
N PHE A 181 5.52 15.87 -11.63
CA PHE A 181 6.92 16.17 -11.38
C PHE A 181 7.60 16.88 -12.57
N GLN A 182 7.13 16.69 -13.81
CA GLN A 182 7.80 17.23 -15.00
C GLN A 182 6.91 18.10 -15.87
N ASN A 183 5.65 17.73 -16.08
CA ASN A 183 4.72 18.48 -16.95
C ASN A 183 3.71 19.25 -16.08
N ARG A 184 4.24 20.11 -15.22
CA ARG A 184 3.48 20.82 -14.20
C ARG A 184 2.70 21.96 -14.82
N GLU A 185 1.47 22.20 -14.31
CA GLU A 185 0.58 23.27 -14.77
C GLU A 185 0.70 24.53 -13.87
N MET A 186 1.12 24.36 -12.59
CA MET A 186 1.20 25.44 -11.63
C MET A 186 2.48 26.29 -11.77
N ASP A 187 3.55 25.73 -12.32
CA ASP A 187 4.85 26.39 -12.48
C ASP A 187 5.68 25.72 -13.61
N ASP A 188 6.82 26.31 -13.97
CA ASP A 188 7.72 25.80 -15.00
C ASP A 188 8.84 24.90 -14.43
N ARG A 189 8.71 24.38 -13.20
CA ARG A 189 9.74 23.55 -12.56
C ARG A 189 9.77 22.15 -13.14
N ASP A 190 10.98 21.59 -13.25
CA ASP A 190 11.23 20.17 -13.51
C ASP A 190 11.72 19.49 -12.22
N LEU A 191 10.78 18.94 -11.44
CA LEU A 191 11.10 18.28 -10.18
C LEU A 191 11.91 17.01 -10.38
N ILE A 192 11.83 16.34 -11.54
CA ILE A 192 12.67 15.18 -11.84
C ILE A 192 14.13 15.59 -11.80
N ASN A 193 14.48 16.68 -12.49
CA ASN A 193 15.83 17.22 -12.49
C ASN A 193 16.25 17.68 -11.08
N GLU A 194 15.33 18.24 -10.30
CA GLU A 194 15.62 18.66 -8.92
C GLU A 194 15.86 17.45 -7.98
N PHE A 195 15.12 16.34 -8.14
CA PHE A 195 15.38 15.09 -7.43
C PHE A 195 16.76 14.51 -7.80
N GLU A 196 17.11 14.50 -9.09
CA GLU A 196 18.44 14.04 -9.55
C GLU A 196 19.56 14.89 -8.95
N ASN A 197 19.39 16.22 -8.90
CA ASN A 197 20.34 17.15 -8.27
C ASN A 197 20.46 16.96 -6.76
N LYS A 198 19.42 16.43 -6.10
CA LYS A 198 19.45 16.00 -4.69
C LYS A 198 20.09 14.63 -4.49
N GLY A 199 20.51 13.96 -5.55
CA GLY A 199 21.20 12.68 -5.48
C GLY A 199 20.27 11.46 -5.62
N TYR A 200 19.02 11.65 -6.01
CA TYR A 200 18.14 10.53 -6.36
C TYR A 200 18.53 9.93 -7.71
N VAL A 201 18.29 8.64 -7.86
CA VAL A 201 18.17 8.01 -9.17
C VAL A 201 16.69 8.02 -9.52
N VAL A 202 16.35 8.69 -10.62
CA VAL A 202 14.97 8.73 -11.12
C VAL A 202 14.83 7.74 -12.28
N MET A 203 13.87 6.85 -12.19
CA MET A 203 13.61 5.81 -13.19
C MET A 203 12.13 5.80 -13.59
N ASP A 204 11.85 5.25 -14.76
CA ASP A 204 10.51 5.20 -15.34
C ASP A 204 10.26 3.83 -16.00
N GLN A 205 9.08 3.26 -15.74
CA GLN A 205 8.61 1.99 -16.31
C GLN A 205 8.60 2.00 -17.85
N LEU A 206 8.41 3.16 -18.48
CA LEU A 206 8.42 3.29 -19.94
C LEU A 206 9.78 2.94 -20.55
N TYR A 207 10.87 3.19 -19.81
CA TYR A 207 12.24 2.98 -20.27
C TYR A 207 12.88 1.73 -19.69
N THR A 208 12.55 1.39 -18.44
CA THR A 208 13.17 0.26 -17.75
C THR A 208 12.16 -0.43 -16.84
N THR A 209 11.79 -1.65 -17.18
CA THR A 209 10.89 -2.45 -16.32
C THR A 209 11.54 -2.77 -14.98
N MET A 210 10.77 -2.75 -13.91
CA MET A 210 11.26 -2.85 -12.53
C MET A 210 12.13 -4.09 -12.26
N ASN A 211 11.87 -5.22 -12.90
CA ASN A 211 12.65 -6.44 -12.74
C ASN A 211 14.04 -6.41 -13.42
N LYS A 212 14.34 -5.34 -14.16
CA LYS A 212 15.62 -5.13 -14.86
C LYS A 212 16.44 -4.00 -14.28
N ILE A 213 15.92 -3.25 -13.29
CA ILE A 213 16.68 -2.17 -12.68
C ILE A 213 17.80 -2.71 -11.78
N ASN A 214 18.92 -2.00 -11.77
CA ASN A 214 19.93 -2.16 -10.74
C ASN A 214 19.58 -1.20 -9.60
N TRP A 215 19.21 -1.72 -8.44
CA TRP A 215 18.79 -0.92 -7.28
C TRP A 215 19.98 -0.12 -6.74
N PRO A 216 19.91 1.23 -6.73
CA PRO A 216 21.05 2.08 -6.40
C PRO A 216 21.24 2.19 -4.88
N LEU A 217 21.99 1.28 -4.26
CA LEU A 217 22.13 1.18 -2.80
C LEU A 217 22.77 2.42 -2.14
N ASP A 218 23.54 3.18 -2.89
CA ASP A 218 24.23 4.40 -2.45
C ASP A 218 23.44 5.70 -2.65
N LYS A 219 22.27 5.62 -3.31
CA LYS A 219 21.41 6.76 -3.64
C LYS A 219 19.96 6.47 -3.29
N ASN A 220 19.15 7.51 -3.22
CA ASN A 220 17.70 7.38 -3.10
C ASN A 220 17.08 7.03 -4.46
N LEU A 221 15.93 6.35 -4.45
CA LEU A 221 15.27 5.87 -5.66
C LEU A 221 13.86 6.44 -5.78
N LEU A 222 13.59 7.13 -6.88
CA LEU A 222 12.27 7.51 -7.33
C LEU A 222 11.94 6.73 -8.62
N TYR A 223 10.96 5.82 -8.55
CA TYR A 223 10.58 5.00 -9.68
C TYR A 223 9.12 5.23 -10.07
N PHE A 224 8.90 5.82 -11.25
CA PHE A 224 7.57 6.03 -11.80
C PHE A 224 7.07 4.79 -12.54
N THR A 225 5.95 4.26 -12.10
CA THR A 225 5.29 3.11 -12.74
C THR A 225 4.33 3.52 -13.86
N ALA A 226 3.97 4.79 -13.93
CA ALA A 226 3.10 5.38 -14.94
C ALA A 226 3.21 6.91 -14.96
N ASP A 227 2.83 7.52 -16.07
CA ASP A 227 2.73 8.98 -16.17
C ASP A 227 1.60 9.54 -15.28
N LYS A 228 0.45 8.87 -15.29
CA LYS A 228 -0.70 9.14 -14.42
C LYS A 228 -0.87 7.99 -13.41
N GLN A 229 -2.06 7.41 -13.40
CA GLN A 229 -2.35 6.25 -12.57
C GLN A 229 -1.78 4.97 -13.21
N PRO A 230 -1.20 4.05 -12.41
CA PRO A 230 -0.83 2.72 -12.89
C PRO A 230 -2.04 1.94 -13.39
N LEU A 231 -1.80 0.96 -14.25
CA LEU A 231 -2.83 0.04 -14.69
C LEU A 231 -3.42 -0.73 -13.50
N THR A 232 -4.66 -1.22 -13.66
CA THR A 232 -5.24 -2.21 -12.75
C THR A 232 -4.55 -3.56 -12.91
N VAL A 233 -4.75 -4.49 -11.97
CA VAL A 233 -4.31 -5.89 -12.13
C VAL A 233 -4.92 -6.51 -13.39
N SER A 234 -6.20 -6.25 -13.66
CA SER A 234 -6.87 -6.71 -14.89
C SER A 234 -6.28 -6.07 -16.15
N GLY A 235 -5.69 -4.90 -16.05
CA GLY A 235 -4.96 -4.20 -17.11
C GLY A 235 -3.50 -4.63 -17.28
N GLY A 236 -3.00 -5.54 -16.43
CA GLY A 236 -1.66 -6.10 -16.54
C GLY A 236 -0.63 -5.59 -15.52
N ARG A 237 -1.04 -4.86 -14.47
CA ARG A 237 -0.13 -4.50 -13.38
C ARG A 237 0.27 -5.75 -12.58
N ASP A 238 1.57 -5.91 -12.32
CA ASP A 238 2.14 -7.08 -11.65
C ASP A 238 3.35 -6.77 -10.75
N TYR A 239 3.66 -5.48 -10.52
CA TYR A 239 4.90 -5.09 -9.86
C TYR A 239 4.87 -5.12 -8.33
N LEU A 240 3.67 -5.04 -7.67
CA LEU A 240 3.57 -4.69 -6.25
C LEU A 240 4.35 -5.66 -5.34
N SER A 241 4.12 -6.97 -5.46
CA SER A 241 4.81 -7.97 -4.64
C SER A 241 6.33 -8.00 -4.90
N PHE A 242 6.75 -7.83 -6.15
CA PHE A 242 8.16 -7.72 -6.50
C PHE A 242 8.79 -6.46 -5.89
N ALA A 243 8.10 -5.31 -6.00
CA ALA A 243 8.55 -4.04 -5.42
C ALA A 243 8.72 -4.13 -3.91
N VAL A 244 7.78 -4.74 -3.19
CA VAL A 244 7.88 -4.96 -1.74
C VAL A 244 9.07 -5.84 -1.40
N ARG A 245 9.24 -6.98 -2.08
CA ARG A 245 10.38 -7.89 -1.85
C ARG A 245 11.73 -7.20 -2.04
N GLN A 246 11.88 -6.38 -3.06
CA GLN A 246 13.12 -5.65 -3.32
C GLN A 246 13.26 -4.42 -2.40
N GLY A 247 12.16 -3.70 -2.17
CA GLY A 247 12.13 -2.49 -1.35
C GLY A 247 12.58 -2.73 0.08
N VAL A 248 12.12 -3.83 0.72
CA VAL A 248 12.58 -4.16 2.09
C VAL A 248 14.08 -4.46 2.15
N GLN A 249 14.65 -5.10 1.11
CA GLN A 249 16.08 -5.37 1.05
C GLN A 249 16.89 -4.10 0.78
N TYR A 250 16.36 -3.21 -0.03
CA TYR A 250 16.96 -1.92 -0.33
C TYR A 250 17.00 -1.05 0.92
N LEU A 251 15.88 -0.87 1.62
CA LEU A 251 15.81 -0.06 2.83
C LEU A 251 16.66 -0.63 3.98
N GLU A 252 16.69 -1.95 4.15
CA GLU A 252 17.55 -2.61 5.15
C GLU A 252 19.02 -2.25 4.99
N GLN A 253 19.49 -2.01 3.77
CA GLN A 253 20.90 -1.70 3.50
C GLN A 253 21.22 -0.21 3.63
N LYS A 254 20.20 0.66 3.68
CA LYS A 254 20.38 2.11 3.76
C LYS A 254 20.60 2.62 5.18
N SER A 255 20.06 1.96 6.19
CA SER A 255 20.18 2.39 7.58
C SER A 255 20.49 1.23 8.54
N ASN A 256 21.37 1.49 9.49
CA ASN A 256 21.63 0.58 10.61
C ASN A 256 20.63 0.73 11.76
N LYS A 257 19.77 1.73 11.74
CA LYS A 257 18.70 1.96 12.72
C LYS A 257 17.50 1.06 12.48
N GLY A 258 17.18 0.83 11.21
CA GLY A 258 16.01 0.14 10.72
C GLY A 258 15.31 0.93 9.63
N PHE A 259 14.08 0.52 9.28
CA PHE A 259 13.33 1.20 8.24
C PHE A 259 11.83 1.29 8.54
N PHE A 260 11.18 2.25 7.88
CA PHE A 260 9.73 2.33 7.74
C PHE A 260 9.36 2.20 6.25
N LEU A 261 8.45 1.28 5.94
CA LEU A 261 7.93 1.10 4.60
C LEU A 261 6.41 1.16 4.60
N LEU A 262 5.85 2.14 3.89
CA LEU A 262 4.44 2.17 3.52
C LEU A 262 4.23 1.39 2.22
N VAL A 263 3.26 0.50 2.21
CA VAL A 263 2.79 -0.20 1.00
C VAL A 263 1.29 0.05 0.84
N GLU A 264 0.86 0.44 -0.35
CA GLU A 264 -0.56 0.69 -0.58
C GLU A 264 -1.12 -0.13 -1.74
N GLY A 265 -2.20 -0.85 -1.44
CA GLY A 265 -3.10 -1.44 -2.43
C GLY A 265 -4.22 -0.46 -2.77
N SER A 266 -3.90 0.62 -3.47
CA SER A 266 -4.75 1.79 -3.69
C SER A 266 -6.00 1.50 -4.52
N GLN A 267 -5.94 0.53 -5.44
CA GLN A 267 -7.00 0.33 -6.42
C GLN A 267 -8.13 -0.60 -5.94
N ILE A 268 -8.03 -1.14 -4.74
CA ILE A 268 -9.15 -1.87 -4.12
C ILE A 268 -10.34 -0.91 -3.95
N ASP A 269 -10.08 0.32 -3.48
CA ASP A 269 -11.06 1.38 -3.33
C ASP A 269 -11.73 1.74 -4.67
N TRP A 270 -10.94 1.95 -5.72
CA TRP A 270 -11.48 2.33 -7.03
C TRP A 270 -12.40 1.27 -7.62
N MET A 271 -12.10 -0.01 -7.39
CA MET A 271 -12.98 -1.10 -7.80
C MET A 271 -14.25 -1.15 -6.97
N ASN A 272 -14.20 -0.80 -5.68
CA ASN A 272 -15.38 -0.65 -4.84
C ASN A 272 -16.26 0.53 -5.30
N HIS A 273 -15.68 1.70 -5.61
CA HIS A 273 -16.40 2.84 -6.20
C HIS A 273 -17.09 2.50 -7.53
N ALA A 274 -16.48 1.64 -8.33
CA ALA A 274 -17.05 1.13 -9.56
C ALA A 274 -18.08 0.00 -9.34
N ASN A 275 -18.25 -0.47 -8.09
CA ASN A 275 -19.01 -1.67 -7.74
C ASN A 275 -18.59 -2.90 -8.57
N ASP A 276 -17.31 -2.96 -8.95
CA ASP A 276 -16.68 -4.09 -9.66
C ASP A 276 -16.11 -5.11 -8.66
N GLY A 277 -16.96 -6.01 -8.18
CA GLY A 277 -16.51 -7.02 -7.21
C GLY A 277 -15.45 -7.98 -7.74
N ARG A 278 -15.34 -8.18 -9.07
CA ARG A 278 -14.23 -8.94 -9.64
C ARG A 278 -12.92 -8.16 -9.55
N GLY A 279 -12.97 -6.88 -9.86
CA GLY A 279 -11.86 -5.96 -9.71
C GLY A 279 -11.40 -5.90 -8.24
N VAL A 280 -12.32 -5.72 -7.29
CA VAL A 280 -12.04 -5.76 -5.85
C VAL A 280 -11.28 -7.03 -5.45
N ILE A 281 -11.75 -8.19 -5.89
CA ILE A 281 -11.11 -9.49 -5.59
C ILE A 281 -9.68 -9.54 -6.20
N MET A 282 -9.51 -9.12 -7.44
CA MET A 282 -8.20 -9.16 -8.12
C MET A 282 -7.18 -8.23 -7.46
N GLU A 283 -7.59 -7.01 -7.11
CA GLU A 283 -6.74 -6.01 -6.44
C GLU A 283 -6.37 -6.46 -5.02
N THR A 284 -7.34 -7.01 -4.27
CA THR A 284 -7.09 -7.55 -2.92
C THR A 284 -6.14 -8.76 -2.96
N LEU A 285 -6.25 -9.63 -3.97
CA LEU A 285 -5.33 -10.76 -4.14
C LEU A 285 -3.92 -10.32 -4.54
N ASP A 286 -3.78 -9.25 -5.32
CA ASP A 286 -2.47 -8.65 -5.62
C ASP A 286 -1.82 -8.06 -4.37
N PHE A 287 -2.61 -7.34 -3.59
CA PHE A 287 -2.19 -6.79 -2.30
C PHE A 287 -1.81 -7.91 -1.31
N ASP A 288 -2.55 -9.01 -1.25
CA ASP A 288 -2.23 -10.17 -0.40
C ASP A 288 -0.90 -10.84 -0.78
N ARG A 289 -0.51 -10.82 -2.07
CA ARG A 289 0.83 -11.26 -2.48
C ARG A 289 1.93 -10.34 -1.96
N ALA A 290 1.69 -9.04 -1.90
CA ALA A 290 2.62 -8.09 -1.30
C ALA A 290 2.72 -8.26 0.23
N ILE A 291 1.59 -8.52 0.90
CA ILE A 291 1.54 -8.88 2.32
C ILE A 291 2.39 -10.13 2.58
N TRP A 292 2.31 -11.13 1.71
CA TRP A 292 3.12 -12.34 1.82
C TRP A 292 4.63 -12.05 1.81
N GLU A 293 5.10 -11.18 0.90
CA GLU A 293 6.52 -10.80 0.86
C GLU A 293 6.96 -10.11 2.16
N ALA A 294 6.11 -9.24 2.72
CA ALA A 294 6.38 -8.59 4.00
C ALA A 294 6.48 -9.58 5.18
N ILE A 295 5.53 -10.53 5.28
CA ILE A 295 5.57 -11.54 6.35
C ILE A 295 6.77 -12.46 6.21
N GLN A 296 7.09 -12.88 4.99
CA GLN A 296 8.28 -13.72 4.77
C GLN A 296 9.57 -12.99 5.20
N TYR A 297 9.68 -11.70 4.89
CA TYR A 297 10.82 -10.90 5.36
C TYR A 297 10.86 -10.84 6.88
N ALA A 298 9.74 -10.48 7.53
CA ALA A 298 9.63 -10.40 8.98
C ALA A 298 9.98 -11.74 9.68
N ASN A 299 9.48 -12.86 9.13
CA ASN A 299 9.76 -14.19 9.65
C ASN A 299 11.25 -14.54 9.56
N ARG A 300 11.92 -14.20 8.45
CA ARG A 300 13.38 -14.45 8.30
C ARG A 300 14.23 -13.59 9.22
N LYS A 301 13.82 -12.36 9.51
CA LYS A 301 14.63 -11.37 10.25
C LYS A 301 14.36 -11.37 11.75
N GLY A 302 13.12 -11.59 12.18
CA GLY A 302 12.71 -11.61 13.59
C GLY A 302 12.61 -10.23 14.25
N ASN A 303 12.89 -9.15 13.54
CA ASN A 303 12.97 -7.77 14.03
C ASN A 303 12.00 -6.80 13.34
N THR A 304 11.00 -7.30 12.63
CA THR A 304 10.12 -6.49 11.79
C THR A 304 8.67 -6.65 12.21
N LEU A 305 8.02 -5.54 12.52
CA LEU A 305 6.58 -5.46 12.72
C LEU A 305 5.90 -5.25 11.35
N VAL A 306 4.98 -6.13 11.00
CA VAL A 306 4.13 -6.00 9.82
C VAL A 306 2.71 -5.69 10.26
N LEU A 307 2.16 -4.60 9.76
CA LEU A 307 0.80 -4.14 9.99
C LEU A 307 0.04 -4.13 8.68
N VAL A 308 -1.18 -4.65 8.67
CA VAL A 308 -2.10 -4.56 7.53
C VAL A 308 -3.42 -3.99 7.99
N THR A 309 -3.88 -2.95 7.34
CA THR A 309 -5.17 -2.30 7.62
C THR A 309 -5.73 -1.64 6.36
N ALA A 310 -6.79 -0.87 6.50
CA ALA A 310 -7.28 0.07 5.51
C ALA A 310 -7.53 1.42 6.18
N ASP A 311 -7.69 2.46 5.42
CA ASP A 311 -8.08 3.79 5.87
C ASP A 311 -9.59 3.89 6.12
N HIS A 312 -10.41 3.23 5.31
CA HIS A 312 -11.87 3.06 5.42
C HIS A 312 -12.34 1.78 4.69
N GLU A 313 -13.64 1.55 4.70
CA GLU A 313 -14.33 0.61 3.82
C GLU A 313 -15.04 1.38 2.71
N SER A 314 -15.12 0.80 1.51
CA SER A 314 -15.81 1.36 0.36
C SER A 314 -16.81 0.38 -0.24
N GLY A 315 -17.90 0.92 -0.81
CA GLY A 315 -18.89 0.18 -1.56
C GLY A 315 -19.96 -0.50 -0.71
N GLY A 316 -19.73 -0.70 0.59
CA GLY A 316 -20.62 -1.51 1.43
C GLY A 316 -20.84 -2.89 0.84
N MET A 317 -19.75 -3.56 0.44
CA MET A 317 -19.77 -4.85 -0.24
C MET A 317 -20.42 -5.94 0.62
N SER A 318 -21.25 -6.79 0.01
CA SER A 318 -21.82 -7.99 0.62
C SER A 318 -21.50 -9.22 -0.21
N ILE A 319 -21.39 -10.38 0.47
CA ILE A 319 -21.39 -11.70 -0.18
C ILE A 319 -22.80 -12.28 -0.01
N GLU A 320 -23.47 -12.52 -1.13
CA GLU A 320 -24.89 -12.83 -1.17
C GLU A 320 -25.17 -14.34 -1.08
N ALA A 321 -26.46 -14.67 -0.84
CA ALA A 321 -26.96 -16.03 -0.85
C ALA A 321 -26.64 -16.74 -2.18
N ASP A 322 -26.51 -18.07 -2.14
CA ASP A 322 -26.08 -18.94 -3.24
C ASP A 322 -24.65 -18.76 -3.70
N SER A 323 -23.82 -17.95 -3.02
CA SER A 323 -22.38 -17.95 -3.21
C SER A 323 -21.78 -19.32 -2.85
N ARG A 324 -20.72 -19.68 -3.58
CA ARG A 324 -19.93 -20.89 -3.34
C ARG A 324 -18.46 -20.54 -3.41
N MET A 325 -17.61 -21.37 -2.81
CA MET A 325 -16.17 -21.23 -2.93
C MET A 325 -15.76 -21.06 -4.40
N ASN A 326 -14.95 -20.06 -4.70
CA ASN A 326 -14.48 -19.65 -6.04
C ASN A 326 -15.59 -19.19 -7.01
N LYS A 327 -16.81 -19.03 -6.53
CA LYS A 327 -17.94 -18.52 -7.33
C LYS A 327 -18.88 -17.71 -6.44
N LEU A 328 -18.52 -16.46 -6.22
CA LEU A 328 -19.27 -15.55 -5.38
C LEU A 328 -20.35 -14.79 -6.18
N LYS A 329 -21.47 -14.55 -5.52
CA LYS A 329 -22.39 -13.48 -5.81
C LYS A 329 -22.12 -12.36 -4.80
N TYR A 330 -22.03 -11.15 -5.25
CA TYR A 330 -21.75 -10.00 -4.39
C TYR A 330 -22.67 -8.85 -4.78
N GLY A 331 -22.99 -8.03 -3.79
CA GLY A 331 -23.73 -6.79 -3.93
C GLY A 331 -22.98 -5.63 -3.30
N PHE A 332 -23.44 -4.42 -3.60
CA PHE A 332 -22.91 -3.19 -3.05
C PHE A 332 -24.08 -2.30 -2.61
N THR A 333 -23.95 -1.64 -1.47
CA THR A 333 -24.98 -0.76 -0.94
C THR A 333 -24.78 0.70 -1.32
N THR A 334 -23.57 1.06 -1.75
CA THR A 334 -23.17 2.41 -2.16
C THR A 334 -22.03 2.35 -3.18
N ASN A 335 -21.74 3.46 -3.81
CA ASN A 335 -20.50 3.69 -4.58
C ASN A 335 -19.54 4.63 -3.85
N GLY A 336 -19.79 4.93 -2.59
CA GLY A 336 -18.94 5.75 -1.71
C GLY A 336 -18.36 4.92 -0.58
N HIS A 337 -17.77 5.61 0.41
CA HIS A 337 -17.23 4.98 1.60
C HIS A 337 -18.32 4.65 2.62
N THR A 338 -17.99 3.83 3.60
CA THR A 338 -18.86 3.52 4.75
C THR A 338 -18.14 3.73 6.08
N ALA A 339 -18.91 3.79 7.17
CA ALA A 339 -18.38 3.93 8.52
C ALA A 339 -18.14 2.57 9.21
N ALA A 340 -17.95 1.50 8.45
CA ALA A 340 -17.62 0.19 9.01
C ALA A 340 -16.28 0.24 9.77
N MET A 341 -16.19 -0.51 10.88
CA MET A 341 -14.90 -0.68 11.56
C MET A 341 -13.95 -1.47 10.66
N ILE A 342 -12.69 -1.07 10.66
CA ILE A 342 -11.64 -1.62 9.82
C ILE A 342 -10.76 -2.60 10.62
N PRO A 343 -10.49 -3.82 10.10
CA PRO A 343 -9.60 -4.75 10.77
C PRO A 343 -8.14 -4.26 10.69
N VAL A 344 -7.39 -4.53 11.76
CA VAL A 344 -5.95 -4.32 11.85
C VAL A 344 -5.28 -5.65 12.14
N PHE A 345 -4.49 -6.14 11.21
CA PHE A 345 -3.71 -7.37 11.37
C PHE A 345 -2.28 -7.01 11.74
N ALA A 346 -1.71 -7.71 12.72
CA ALA A 346 -0.35 -7.45 13.16
C ALA A 346 0.46 -8.76 13.31
N TYR A 347 1.72 -8.73 12.83
CA TYR A 347 2.65 -9.85 12.84
C TYR A 347 4.06 -9.36 13.24
N GLY A 348 4.76 -10.12 14.07
CA GLY A 348 6.11 -9.80 14.50
C GLY A 348 6.19 -9.16 15.89
N PRO A 349 7.37 -8.65 16.28
CA PRO A 349 7.58 -8.03 17.60
C PRO A 349 6.68 -6.79 17.76
N GLY A 350 6.13 -6.60 18.95
CA GLY A 350 5.19 -5.49 19.23
C GLY A 350 3.76 -5.70 18.72
N SER A 351 3.47 -6.77 17.98
CA SER A 351 2.14 -7.03 17.39
C SER A 351 1.01 -7.04 18.41
N ASN A 352 1.24 -7.52 19.62
CA ASN A 352 0.23 -7.59 20.69
C ASN A 352 -0.40 -6.23 21.07
N LEU A 353 0.27 -5.12 20.78
CA LEU A 353 -0.24 -3.77 21.01
C LEU A 353 -1.47 -3.45 20.13
N PHE A 354 -1.67 -4.17 19.03
CA PHE A 354 -2.72 -3.89 18.04
C PHE A 354 -4.02 -4.66 18.27
N ARG A 355 -4.18 -5.33 19.40
CA ARG A 355 -5.45 -5.98 19.81
C ARG A 355 -6.47 -4.96 20.27
N GLY A 356 -7.76 -5.32 20.15
CA GLY A 356 -8.88 -4.54 20.67
C GLY A 356 -9.51 -3.63 19.64
N ILE A 357 -10.40 -2.73 20.10
CA ILE A 357 -11.10 -1.74 19.28
C ILE A 357 -10.65 -0.35 19.74
N TYR A 358 -10.20 0.48 18.80
CA TYR A 358 -9.60 1.79 19.10
C TYR A 358 -9.84 2.79 17.94
N GLU A 359 -9.41 4.03 18.11
CA GLU A 359 -9.41 5.05 17.04
C GLU A 359 -8.30 4.78 16.02
N ASN A 360 -8.49 5.15 14.75
CA ASN A 360 -7.44 5.04 13.73
C ASN A 360 -6.17 5.81 14.10
N THR A 361 -6.29 6.93 14.83
CA THR A 361 -5.16 7.68 15.40
C THR A 361 -4.26 6.84 16.31
N SER A 362 -4.83 5.84 16.98
CA SER A 362 -4.07 4.96 17.87
C SER A 362 -3.03 4.11 17.13
N ILE A 363 -3.18 3.90 15.82
CA ILE A 363 -2.21 3.12 15.03
C ILE A 363 -0.84 3.81 15.06
N TYR A 364 -0.79 5.14 14.86
CA TYR A 364 0.42 5.95 15.00
C TYR A 364 1.09 5.75 16.37
N HIS A 365 0.33 5.95 17.46
CA HIS A 365 0.85 5.83 18.81
C HIS A 365 1.33 4.40 19.13
N LYS A 366 0.65 3.39 18.63
CA LYS A 366 1.04 1.97 18.80
C LYS A 366 2.30 1.62 17.99
N MET A 367 2.49 2.17 16.80
CA MET A 367 3.75 2.02 16.04
C MET A 367 4.93 2.63 16.81
N ARG A 368 4.77 3.84 17.34
CA ARG A 368 5.78 4.50 18.17
C ARG A 368 6.10 3.69 19.44
N ALA A 369 5.05 3.22 20.13
CA ALA A 369 5.21 2.38 21.32
C ALA A 369 5.94 1.04 20.99
N ALA A 370 5.63 0.41 19.85
CA ALA A 370 6.31 -0.78 19.40
C ALA A 370 7.82 -0.55 19.19
N LEU A 371 8.20 0.60 18.63
CA LEU A 371 9.61 1.01 18.48
C LEU A 371 10.27 1.49 19.77
N GLY A 372 9.55 1.53 20.90
CA GLY A 372 10.06 2.04 22.18
C GLY A 372 10.26 3.56 22.21
N LEU A 373 9.61 4.30 21.29
CA LEU A 373 9.67 5.77 21.27
C LEU A 373 8.80 6.35 22.39
N LYS A 374 9.33 7.36 23.06
CA LYS A 374 8.58 8.06 24.13
C LYS A 374 7.34 8.76 23.57
N GLU A 375 6.28 8.85 24.37
CA GLU A 375 5.11 9.66 24.02
C GLU A 375 5.55 11.11 23.76
N LYS A 376 5.05 11.70 22.67
CA LYS A 376 5.18 13.15 22.44
C LYS A 376 4.33 13.86 23.50
N ILE A 377 4.97 14.64 24.34
CA ILE A 377 4.27 15.57 25.23
C ILE A 377 3.77 16.70 24.32
N ASN A 378 2.49 16.70 23.97
CA ASN A 378 1.86 17.84 23.31
C ASN A 378 1.85 19.01 24.30
N LEU A 379 2.89 19.82 24.29
CA LEU A 379 2.83 21.14 24.91
C LEU A 379 1.84 21.95 24.08
N PRO A 380 0.79 22.54 24.70
CA PRO A 380 -0.08 23.46 23.98
C PRO A 380 0.80 24.55 23.37
N SER A 381 0.58 24.85 22.07
CA SER A 381 1.26 25.94 21.40
C SER A 381 1.14 27.19 22.28
N PRO A 382 2.23 27.97 22.52
CA PRO A 382 2.11 29.21 23.26
C PRO A 382 1.10 30.09 22.52
N ASN A 383 0.04 30.48 23.23
CA ASN A 383 -0.92 31.45 22.73
C ASN A 383 -0.12 32.63 22.15
N PRO A 384 -0.40 33.07 20.92
CA PRO A 384 0.14 34.34 20.47
C PRO A 384 -0.41 35.41 21.44
N SER A 385 0.50 36.00 22.19
CA SER A 385 0.20 37.12 23.11
C SER A 385 -0.56 38.17 22.32
N SER A 386 -1.75 38.49 22.84
CA SER A 386 -2.49 39.69 22.47
C SER A 386 -1.56 40.91 22.64
N GLU A 387 -1.17 41.50 21.54
CA GLU A 387 -0.78 42.90 21.41
C GLU A 387 -1.61 43.56 20.31
#